data_4ab801636158cf4369f64bf53990725f
#
_entry.id   4ab801636158cf4369f64bf53990725f
#
_cell.length_a   1.000
_cell.length_b   1.000
_cell.length_c   1.000
_cell.angle_alpha   90.00
_cell.angle_beta   90.00
_cell.angle_gamma   90.00
#
_symmetry.space_group_name_H-M   'P 1'
#
loop_
_entity.id
_entity.type
_entity.pdbx_description
1 polymer ?
#
loop_
_entity_poly.entity_id
_entity_poly.type
_entity_poly.pdbx_seq_one_letter_code
_entity_poly.pdbx_strand_id
1 'polypeptide(L)'
;GRDIEDAIRLNYLSAKDKEFLQDMARVHNESAINTTVIMHNMIIDLCNSSSPETGLTLSKEMSKQLNEIKRFNETKIYNNPRLNTFKKYSEMVLNEIFVILLEYYDKHGQDVIGWLSSNKFDGKDFVEGFCKWIVAYCDLDFSEMQWAEKIAQNCLNKKIYSDLSDRKKYIQAIIDYMAGMTDVYALNAFEELLKC
;
A
#
# COMPACT_ATOMS: atom_id res chain seq x y z
N GLY A 1 15.88 -2.30 -6.61
CA GLY A 1 17.11 -1.83 -5.95
C GLY A 1 17.19 -2.44 -4.58
N ARG A 2 16.57 -1.83 -3.58
CA ARG A 2 16.72 -2.19 -2.17
C ARG A 2 16.43 -3.67 -1.87
N ASP A 3 15.37 -4.24 -2.43
CA ASP A 3 15.01 -5.65 -2.23
C ASP A 3 16.08 -6.59 -2.80
N ILE A 4 16.72 -6.22 -3.91
CA ILE A 4 17.84 -6.97 -4.50
C ILE A 4 19.05 -6.89 -3.58
N GLU A 5 19.39 -5.71 -3.07
CA GLU A 5 20.49 -5.49 -2.15
C GLU A 5 20.30 -6.30 -0.85
N ASP A 6 19.08 -6.27 -0.31
CA ASP A 6 18.71 -7.06 0.87
C ASP A 6 18.80 -8.57 0.59
N ALA A 7 18.33 -9.02 -0.57
CA ALA A 7 18.44 -10.43 -0.97
C ALA A 7 19.90 -10.89 -1.12
N ILE A 8 20.78 -10.02 -1.62
CA ILE A 8 22.23 -10.27 -1.69
C ILE A 8 22.82 -10.34 -0.27
N ARG A 9 22.55 -9.33 0.56
CA ARG A 9 23.03 -9.22 1.93
C ARG A 9 22.61 -10.41 2.79
N LEU A 10 21.38 -10.85 2.66
CA LEU A 10 20.81 -11.98 3.40
C LEU A 10 21.12 -13.34 2.76
N ASN A 11 21.92 -13.34 1.68
CA ASN A 11 22.37 -14.55 0.96
C ASN A 11 21.21 -15.43 0.46
N TYR A 12 20.15 -14.82 -0.10
CA TYR A 12 19.01 -15.52 -0.70
C TYR A 12 19.27 -15.98 -2.14
N LEU A 13 20.25 -15.34 -2.82
CA LEU A 13 20.50 -15.53 -4.23
C LEU A 13 21.62 -16.53 -4.47
N SER A 14 21.42 -17.41 -5.42
CA SER A 14 22.44 -18.36 -5.90
C SER A 14 23.53 -17.63 -6.70
N ALA A 15 24.64 -18.33 -6.99
CA ALA A 15 25.68 -17.79 -7.84
C ALA A 15 25.16 -17.40 -9.24
N LYS A 16 24.27 -18.20 -9.82
CA LYS A 16 23.64 -17.90 -11.11
C LYS A 16 22.74 -16.65 -11.05
N ASP A 17 22.04 -16.47 -9.96
CA ASP A 17 21.19 -15.28 -9.76
C ASP A 17 22.04 -14.01 -9.67
N LYS A 18 23.20 -14.09 -9.02
CA LYS A 18 24.16 -12.99 -8.94
C LYS A 18 24.79 -12.66 -10.29
N GLU A 19 25.13 -13.69 -11.07
CA GLU A 19 25.64 -13.54 -12.45
C GLU A 19 24.60 -12.84 -13.33
N PHE A 20 23.35 -13.29 -13.30
CA PHE A 20 22.26 -12.61 -14.03
C PHE A 20 22.17 -11.12 -13.66
N LEU A 21 22.23 -10.76 -12.39
CA LEU A 21 22.22 -9.36 -11.94
C LEU A 21 23.41 -8.57 -12.41
N GLN A 22 24.61 -9.19 -12.47
CA GLN A 22 25.79 -8.56 -13.03
C GLN A 22 25.66 -8.29 -14.52
N ASP A 23 25.09 -9.25 -15.27
CA ASP A 23 24.89 -9.07 -16.71
C ASP A 23 23.85 -7.96 -16.99
N MET A 24 22.79 -7.89 -16.19
CA MET A 24 21.83 -6.78 -16.27
C MET A 24 22.47 -5.43 -15.92
N ALA A 25 23.39 -5.37 -14.95
CA ALA A 25 24.12 -4.16 -14.61
C ALA A 25 25.05 -3.70 -15.75
N ARG A 26 25.75 -4.64 -16.38
CA ARG A 26 26.66 -4.36 -17.53
C ARG A 26 25.95 -3.72 -18.72
N VAL A 27 24.67 -4.08 -18.96
CA VAL A 27 23.86 -3.42 -20.02
C VAL A 27 23.75 -1.91 -19.77
N HIS A 28 23.82 -1.49 -18.52
CA HIS A 28 23.79 -0.09 -18.12
C HIS A 28 25.17 0.49 -17.78
N ASN A 29 26.27 -0.18 -18.19
CA ASN A 29 27.63 0.20 -17.88
C ASN A 29 27.96 0.25 -16.38
N GLU A 30 27.29 -0.55 -15.57
CA GLU A 30 27.46 -0.63 -14.14
C GLU A 30 28.09 -1.98 -13.71
N SER A 31 28.79 -1.97 -12.59
CA SER A 31 29.37 -3.19 -11.98
C SER A 31 28.37 -3.97 -11.10
N ALA A 32 27.31 -3.29 -10.67
CA ALA A 32 26.22 -3.84 -9.85
C ALA A 32 24.90 -3.16 -10.20
N ILE A 33 23.77 -3.80 -9.86
CA ILE A 33 22.46 -3.20 -10.10
C ILE A 33 22.37 -1.86 -9.38
N ASN A 34 22.17 -0.82 -10.18
CA ASN A 34 21.99 0.54 -9.72
C ASN A 34 20.61 1.04 -10.20
N THR A 35 19.67 1.10 -9.27
CA THR A 35 18.29 1.50 -9.57
C THR A 35 18.21 2.91 -10.14
N THR A 36 19.04 3.84 -9.66
CA THR A 36 19.03 5.22 -10.15
C THR A 36 19.43 5.28 -11.61
N VAL A 37 20.47 4.53 -12.02
CA VAL A 37 20.93 4.48 -13.42
C VAL A 37 19.89 3.79 -14.31
N ILE A 38 19.31 2.69 -13.85
CA ILE A 38 18.24 2.00 -14.59
C ILE A 38 17.03 2.93 -14.80
N MET A 39 16.59 3.63 -13.75
CA MET A 39 15.49 4.58 -13.85
C MET A 39 15.79 5.74 -14.79
N HIS A 40 17.02 6.28 -14.72
CA HIS A 40 17.47 7.33 -15.63
C HIS A 40 17.41 6.88 -17.10
N ASN A 41 17.99 5.72 -17.41
CA ASN A 41 17.99 5.16 -18.75
C ASN A 41 16.56 4.84 -19.23
N MET A 42 15.69 4.37 -18.34
CA MET A 42 14.28 4.12 -18.65
C MET A 42 13.53 5.41 -18.98
N ILE A 43 13.79 6.52 -18.27
CA ILE A 43 13.18 7.82 -18.56
C ILE A 43 13.66 8.33 -19.93
N ILE A 44 14.94 8.23 -20.24
CA ILE A 44 15.50 8.63 -21.56
C ILE A 44 14.86 7.78 -22.66
N ASP A 45 14.79 6.46 -22.49
CA ASP A 45 14.17 5.56 -23.46
C ASP A 45 12.70 5.89 -23.68
N LEU A 46 11.96 6.15 -22.59
CA LEU A 46 10.55 6.55 -22.65
C LEU A 46 10.38 7.85 -23.45
N CYS A 47 11.24 8.86 -23.20
CA CYS A 47 11.20 10.13 -23.96
C CYS A 47 11.50 9.93 -25.44
N ASN A 48 12.44 9.05 -25.77
CA ASN A 48 12.85 8.81 -27.15
C ASN A 48 11.87 7.91 -27.95
N SER A 49 11.13 7.05 -27.24
CA SER A 49 10.23 6.06 -27.85
C SER A 49 8.77 6.50 -27.88
N SER A 50 8.40 7.54 -27.13
CA SER A 50 7.03 8.07 -27.06
C SER A 50 6.77 9.13 -28.12
N SER A 51 5.53 9.18 -28.62
CA SER A 51 5.06 10.25 -29.51
C SER A 51 3.57 10.53 -29.25
N PRO A 52 3.01 11.64 -29.76
CA PRO A 52 1.57 11.91 -29.65
C PRO A 52 0.71 10.80 -30.28
N GLU A 53 1.23 10.12 -31.32
CA GLU A 53 0.51 9.06 -32.03
C GLU A 53 0.59 7.71 -31.30
N THR A 54 1.72 7.41 -30.66
CA THR A 54 1.94 6.12 -29.97
C THR A 54 1.63 6.18 -28.47
N GLY A 55 1.51 7.40 -27.93
CA GLY A 55 1.40 7.62 -26.49
C GLY A 55 2.72 7.35 -25.77
N LEU A 56 2.65 7.17 -24.45
CA LEU A 56 3.81 6.82 -23.62
C LEU A 56 4.19 5.35 -23.83
N THR A 57 5.37 5.10 -24.38
CA THR A 57 5.84 3.74 -24.65
C THR A 57 7.35 3.62 -24.44
N LEU A 58 7.79 2.46 -23.99
CA LEU A 58 9.19 2.09 -23.92
C LEU A 58 9.59 1.36 -25.20
N SER A 59 10.86 1.42 -25.56
CA SER A 59 11.41 0.56 -26.61
C SER A 59 11.20 -0.93 -26.27
N LYS A 60 11.23 -1.77 -27.30
CA LYS A 60 11.11 -3.23 -27.10
C LYS A 60 12.22 -3.77 -26.21
N GLU A 61 13.43 -3.23 -26.34
CA GLU A 61 14.59 -3.65 -25.57
C GLU A 61 14.44 -3.28 -24.11
N MET A 62 14.09 -2.02 -23.79
CA MET A 62 13.87 -1.56 -22.42
C MET A 62 12.70 -2.29 -21.77
N SER A 63 11.61 -2.52 -22.50
CA SER A 63 10.47 -3.31 -22.01
C SER A 63 10.86 -4.73 -21.67
N LYS A 64 11.70 -5.38 -22.48
CA LYS A 64 12.22 -6.72 -22.21
C LYS A 64 13.05 -6.74 -20.95
N GLN A 65 14.02 -5.85 -20.81
CA GLN A 65 14.87 -5.74 -19.62
C GLN A 65 14.05 -5.52 -18.33
N LEU A 66 13.08 -4.60 -18.38
CA LEU A 66 12.19 -4.33 -17.25
C LEU A 66 11.39 -5.57 -16.85
N ASN A 67 10.87 -6.32 -17.83
CA ASN A 67 10.12 -7.55 -17.56
C ASN A 67 11.02 -8.66 -17.00
N GLU A 68 12.27 -8.76 -17.45
CA GLU A 68 13.24 -9.71 -16.91
C GLU A 68 13.57 -9.40 -15.43
N ILE A 69 13.80 -8.12 -15.09
CA ILE A 69 14.02 -7.69 -13.70
C ILE A 69 12.77 -7.94 -12.84
N LYS A 70 11.58 -7.61 -13.33
CA LYS A 70 10.31 -7.88 -12.63
C LYS A 70 10.15 -9.37 -12.35
N ARG A 71 10.33 -10.21 -13.37
CA ARG A 71 10.23 -11.67 -13.22
C ARG A 71 11.28 -12.23 -12.26
N PHE A 72 12.49 -11.70 -12.30
CA PHE A 72 13.54 -12.07 -11.35
C PHE A 72 13.11 -11.74 -9.91
N ASN A 73 12.67 -10.52 -9.64
CA ASN A 73 12.21 -10.11 -8.32
C ASN A 73 11.05 -10.98 -7.83
N GLU A 74 10.07 -11.23 -8.69
CA GLU A 74 8.92 -12.07 -8.36
C GLU A 74 9.34 -13.48 -7.99
N THR A 75 10.18 -14.12 -8.83
CA THR A 75 10.52 -15.54 -8.66
C THR A 75 11.58 -15.80 -7.59
N LYS A 76 12.55 -14.90 -7.44
CA LYS A 76 13.72 -15.10 -6.58
C LYS A 76 13.63 -14.39 -5.24
N ILE A 77 12.93 -13.26 -5.18
CA ILE A 77 12.81 -12.44 -3.98
C ILE A 77 11.42 -12.65 -3.37
N TYR A 78 10.36 -12.20 -4.04
CA TYR A 78 9.03 -12.16 -3.43
C TYR A 78 8.39 -13.52 -3.22
N ASN A 79 8.69 -14.51 -4.07
CA ASN A 79 8.22 -15.91 -3.91
C ASN A 79 9.25 -16.82 -3.24
N ASN A 80 10.27 -16.25 -2.57
CA ASN A 80 11.23 -17.05 -1.81
C ASN A 80 10.54 -17.73 -0.63
N PRO A 81 10.71 -19.06 -0.43
CA PRO A 81 10.09 -19.80 0.68
C PRO A 81 10.39 -19.22 2.08
N ARG A 82 11.53 -18.55 2.25
CA ARG A 82 11.87 -17.87 3.51
C ARG A 82 10.88 -16.80 3.93
N LEU A 83 10.17 -16.21 2.96
CA LEU A 83 9.15 -15.19 3.21
C LEU A 83 7.79 -15.77 3.60
N ASN A 84 7.57 -17.08 3.49
CA ASN A 84 6.27 -17.69 3.73
C ASN A 84 5.74 -17.44 5.15
N THR A 85 6.60 -17.50 6.16
CA THR A 85 6.21 -17.19 7.55
C THR A 85 5.81 -15.73 7.71
N PHE A 86 6.60 -14.81 7.13
CA PHE A 86 6.29 -13.39 7.16
C PHE A 86 5.00 -13.07 6.41
N LYS A 87 4.79 -13.67 5.22
CA LYS A 87 3.54 -13.50 4.45
C LYS A 87 2.31 -13.94 5.26
N LYS A 88 2.36 -15.11 5.88
CA LYS A 88 1.26 -15.61 6.74
C LYS A 88 1.00 -14.67 7.94
N TYR A 89 2.06 -14.18 8.56
CA TYR A 89 1.94 -13.24 9.65
C TYR A 89 1.30 -11.91 9.21
N SER A 90 1.77 -11.34 8.10
CA SER A 90 1.21 -10.11 7.53
C SER A 90 -0.26 -10.28 7.12
N GLU A 91 -0.59 -11.41 6.52
CA GLU A 91 -1.96 -11.78 6.13
C GLU A 91 -2.88 -11.87 7.35
N MET A 92 -2.41 -12.49 8.44
CA MET A 92 -3.13 -12.54 9.70
C MET A 92 -3.36 -11.14 10.28
N VAL A 93 -2.31 -10.31 10.36
CA VAL A 93 -2.40 -8.93 10.90
C VAL A 93 -3.41 -8.10 10.10
N LEU A 94 -3.30 -8.11 8.77
CA LEU A 94 -4.21 -7.32 7.91
C LEU A 94 -5.65 -7.85 7.98
N ASN A 95 -5.84 -9.15 8.02
CA ASN A 95 -7.17 -9.75 8.17
C ASN A 95 -7.84 -9.32 9.48
N GLU A 96 -7.12 -9.39 10.60
CA GLU A 96 -7.69 -9.01 11.89
C GLU A 96 -8.05 -7.52 11.95
N ILE A 97 -7.19 -6.63 11.44
CA ILE A 97 -7.51 -5.21 11.32
C ILE A 97 -8.80 -5.01 10.50
N PHE A 98 -8.89 -5.68 9.36
CA PHE A 98 -10.06 -5.59 8.48
C PHE A 98 -11.33 -6.08 9.18
N VAL A 99 -11.27 -7.24 9.82
CA VAL A 99 -12.42 -7.86 10.51
C VAL A 99 -12.91 -6.97 11.65
N ILE A 100 -12.02 -6.45 12.48
CA ILE A 100 -12.38 -5.59 13.61
C ILE A 100 -13.06 -4.30 13.13
N LEU A 101 -12.49 -3.64 12.12
CA LEU A 101 -13.11 -2.43 11.55
C LEU A 101 -14.47 -2.72 10.91
N LEU A 102 -14.62 -3.88 10.26
CA LEU A 102 -15.88 -4.28 9.65
C LEU A 102 -16.95 -4.62 10.70
N GLU A 103 -16.57 -5.26 11.80
CA GLU A 103 -17.48 -5.55 12.92
C GLU A 103 -18.08 -4.28 13.52
N TYR A 104 -17.34 -3.17 13.58
CA TYR A 104 -17.90 -1.90 14.06
C TYR A 104 -19.07 -1.46 13.18
N TYR A 105 -18.95 -1.58 11.88
CA TYR A 105 -20.03 -1.26 10.96
C TYR A 105 -21.20 -2.25 11.07
N ASP A 106 -20.91 -3.54 11.11
CA ASP A 106 -21.95 -4.59 11.18
C ASP A 106 -22.81 -4.47 12.45
N LYS A 107 -22.27 -3.89 13.53
CA LYS A 107 -22.97 -3.61 14.77
C LYS A 107 -23.74 -2.28 14.78
N HIS A 108 -23.25 -1.25 14.09
CA HIS A 108 -23.74 0.13 14.22
C HIS A 108 -24.21 0.75 12.89
N GLY A 109 -23.95 0.11 11.75
CA GLY A 109 -24.35 0.62 10.43
C GLY A 109 -23.83 2.02 10.17
N GLN A 110 -24.69 2.92 9.70
CA GLN A 110 -24.35 4.32 9.39
C GLN A 110 -23.89 5.11 10.63
N ASP A 111 -24.32 4.72 11.83
CA ASP A 111 -23.97 5.41 13.08
C ASP A 111 -22.59 5.04 13.61
N VAL A 112 -21.83 4.24 12.87
CA VAL A 112 -20.51 3.73 13.30
C VAL A 112 -19.56 4.85 13.74
N ILE A 113 -19.54 5.98 13.04
CA ILE A 113 -18.67 7.12 13.38
C ILE A 113 -19.11 7.77 14.68
N GLY A 114 -20.41 7.98 14.85
CA GLY A 114 -20.98 8.51 16.08
C GLY A 114 -20.71 7.60 17.28
N TRP A 115 -20.86 6.30 17.09
CA TRP A 115 -20.58 5.32 18.12
C TRP A 115 -19.08 5.29 18.52
N LEU A 116 -18.17 5.23 17.55
CA LEU A 116 -16.73 5.24 17.78
C LEU A 116 -16.30 6.54 18.49
N SER A 117 -16.84 7.68 18.06
CA SER A 117 -16.54 8.98 18.66
C SER A 117 -17.03 9.08 20.10
N SER A 118 -18.23 8.59 20.40
CA SER A 118 -18.80 8.63 21.77
C SER A 118 -18.06 7.74 22.76
N ASN A 119 -17.44 6.66 22.28
CA ASN A 119 -16.57 5.80 23.07
C ASN A 119 -15.13 6.34 23.17
N LYS A 120 -14.90 7.62 22.74
CA LYS A 120 -13.59 8.30 22.77
C LYS A 120 -12.48 7.48 22.11
N PHE A 121 -12.85 6.74 21.06
CA PHE A 121 -11.96 5.81 20.35
C PHE A 121 -11.29 4.79 21.26
N ASP A 122 -11.76 4.64 22.48
CA ASP A 122 -11.24 3.74 23.51
C ASP A 122 -9.71 3.87 23.74
N GLY A 123 -9.18 5.10 23.56
CA GLY A 123 -7.75 5.40 23.63
C GLY A 123 -6.91 4.83 22.46
N LYS A 124 -7.57 4.45 21.36
CA LYS A 124 -6.92 3.83 20.20
C LYS A 124 -6.69 4.86 19.11
N ASP A 125 -5.44 5.31 18.96
CA ASP A 125 -5.03 6.28 17.94
C ASP A 125 -5.32 5.79 16.52
N PHE A 126 -5.21 4.49 16.29
CA PHE A 126 -5.53 3.86 15.01
C PHE A 126 -7.02 4.03 14.64
N VAL A 127 -7.93 3.75 15.58
CA VAL A 127 -9.38 3.87 15.36
C VAL A 127 -9.77 5.33 15.14
N GLU A 128 -9.18 6.25 15.90
CA GLU A 128 -9.36 7.69 15.68
C GLU A 128 -8.87 8.12 14.30
N GLY A 129 -7.71 7.63 13.87
CA GLY A 129 -7.15 7.89 12.54
C GLY A 129 -8.06 7.39 11.42
N PHE A 130 -8.62 6.19 11.56
CA PHE A 130 -9.58 5.63 10.62
C PHE A 130 -10.88 6.46 10.57
N CYS A 131 -11.41 6.87 11.72
CA CYS A 131 -12.58 7.74 11.76
C CYS A 131 -12.34 9.08 11.06
N LYS A 132 -11.19 9.72 11.31
CA LYS A 132 -10.81 10.95 10.61
C LYS A 132 -10.70 10.76 9.11
N TRP A 133 -10.18 9.62 8.67
CA TRP A 133 -10.13 9.25 7.26
C TRP A 133 -11.53 9.16 6.65
N ILE A 134 -12.44 8.40 7.26
CA ILE A 134 -13.81 8.24 6.75
C ILE A 134 -14.52 9.60 6.69
N VAL A 135 -14.48 10.39 7.76
CA VAL A 135 -15.11 11.72 7.83
C VAL A 135 -14.64 12.61 6.68
N ALA A 136 -13.37 12.54 6.30
CA ALA A 136 -12.83 13.33 5.21
C ALA A 136 -13.45 13.00 3.85
N TYR A 137 -14.00 11.80 3.65
CA TYR A 137 -14.47 11.31 2.34
C TYR A 137 -15.94 10.85 2.33
N CYS A 138 -16.66 11.05 3.43
CA CYS A 138 -18.10 10.77 3.55
C CYS A 138 -18.94 12.04 3.43
N ASP A 139 -20.18 11.86 3.01
CA ASP A 139 -21.22 12.89 2.93
C ASP A 139 -22.25 12.67 4.05
N LEU A 140 -21.78 12.80 5.30
CA LEU A 140 -22.61 12.68 6.49
C LEU A 140 -22.78 14.04 7.16
N ASP A 141 -23.87 14.19 7.93
CA ASP A 141 -24.07 15.36 8.79
C ASP A 141 -23.26 15.18 10.06
N PHE A 142 -22.29 16.08 10.27
CA PHE A 142 -21.41 16.10 11.42
C PHE A 142 -21.66 17.31 12.33
N SER A 143 -22.83 17.98 12.21
CA SER A 143 -23.16 19.20 12.98
C SER A 143 -23.07 19.01 14.49
N GLU A 144 -23.30 17.81 14.99
CA GLU A 144 -23.18 17.46 16.42
C GLU A 144 -21.75 17.09 16.84
N MET A 145 -20.82 16.94 15.90
CA MET A 145 -19.45 16.52 16.14
C MET A 145 -18.43 17.55 15.64
N GLN A 146 -18.11 18.56 16.47
CA GLN A 146 -17.24 19.68 16.08
C GLN A 146 -15.88 19.26 15.45
N TRP A 147 -15.28 18.16 15.89
CA TRP A 147 -14.02 17.66 15.34
C TRP A 147 -14.21 17.11 13.93
N ALA A 148 -15.31 16.41 13.68
CA ALA A 148 -15.65 15.85 12.38
C ALA A 148 -16.06 16.94 11.38
N GLU A 149 -16.83 17.91 11.82
CA GLU A 149 -17.24 19.06 11.01
C GLU A 149 -16.03 19.82 10.46
N LYS A 150 -15.01 20.08 11.29
CA LYS A 150 -13.77 20.75 10.86
C LYS A 150 -13.03 19.97 9.78
N ILE A 151 -12.98 18.64 9.87
CA ILE A 151 -12.35 17.79 8.87
C ILE A 151 -13.17 17.81 7.58
N ALA A 152 -14.49 17.63 7.69
CA ALA A 152 -15.40 17.59 6.55
C ALA A 152 -15.42 18.90 5.74
N GLN A 153 -15.30 20.06 6.40
CA GLN A 153 -15.24 21.37 5.73
C GLN A 153 -14.00 21.54 4.84
N ASN A 154 -12.89 20.90 5.17
CA ASN A 154 -11.63 21.01 4.44
C ASN A 154 -11.47 19.94 3.35
N CYS A 155 -12.42 19.04 3.18
CA CYS A 155 -12.33 17.96 2.21
C CYS A 155 -13.15 18.24 0.95
N LEU A 156 -12.49 18.16 -0.20
CA LEU A 156 -13.12 18.43 -1.51
C LEU A 156 -13.86 17.25 -2.10
N ASN A 157 -13.70 16.03 -1.55
CA ASN A 157 -14.19 14.81 -2.19
C ASN A 157 -15.06 13.95 -1.27
N LYS A 158 -16.18 14.53 -0.80
CA LYS A 158 -17.12 13.91 0.15
C LYS A 158 -17.90 12.72 -0.38
N LYS A 159 -17.86 12.45 -1.70
CA LYS A 159 -18.75 11.46 -2.33
C LYS A 159 -18.15 10.08 -2.54
N ILE A 160 -16.88 9.86 -2.14
CA ILE A 160 -16.23 8.57 -2.38
C ILE A 160 -16.96 7.45 -1.66
N TYR A 161 -17.26 7.64 -0.37
CA TYR A 161 -17.96 6.63 0.44
C TYR A 161 -19.43 6.96 0.69
N SER A 162 -19.92 8.07 0.13
CA SER A 162 -21.30 8.53 0.29
C SER A 162 -21.68 8.69 1.77
N ASP A 163 -22.94 8.38 2.11
CA ASP A 163 -23.50 8.45 3.46
C ASP A 163 -23.31 7.17 4.28
N LEU A 164 -22.47 6.23 3.82
CA LEU A 164 -22.25 4.92 4.43
C LEU A 164 -23.48 4.01 4.52
N SER A 165 -24.57 4.31 3.83
CA SER A 165 -25.75 3.42 3.77
C SER A 165 -25.44 2.10 3.05
N ASP A 166 -24.49 2.11 2.13
CA ASP A 166 -24.01 0.91 1.43
C ASP A 166 -22.79 0.33 2.14
N ARG A 167 -22.96 -0.85 2.74
CA ARG A 167 -21.88 -1.62 3.37
C ARG A 167 -20.64 -1.78 2.48
N LYS A 168 -20.81 -1.85 1.16
CA LYS A 168 -19.69 -1.94 0.22
C LYS A 168 -18.82 -0.68 0.22
N LYS A 169 -19.41 0.49 0.45
CA LYS A 169 -18.69 1.75 0.57
C LYS A 169 -17.83 1.79 1.84
N TYR A 170 -18.35 1.26 2.94
CA TYR A 170 -17.56 1.14 4.16
C TYR A 170 -16.40 0.12 4.01
N ILE A 171 -16.66 -1.02 3.37
CA ILE A 171 -15.61 -1.99 3.04
C ILE A 171 -14.54 -1.34 2.16
N GLN A 172 -14.94 -0.57 1.15
CA GLN A 172 -14.00 0.18 0.30
C GLN A 172 -13.16 1.15 1.13
N ALA A 173 -13.77 1.87 2.07
CA ALA A 173 -13.05 2.78 2.95
C ALA A 173 -12.00 2.05 3.81
N ILE A 174 -12.32 0.87 4.35
CA ILE A 174 -11.34 0.05 5.08
C ILE A 174 -10.16 -0.32 4.16
N ILE A 175 -10.46 -0.83 2.97
CA ILE A 175 -9.43 -1.28 2.01
C ILE A 175 -8.52 -0.12 1.62
N ASP A 176 -9.09 1.04 1.28
CA ASP A 176 -8.35 2.22 0.86
C ASP A 176 -7.46 2.76 2.01
N TYR A 177 -7.98 2.76 3.23
CA TYR A 177 -7.20 3.15 4.40
C TYR A 177 -6.05 2.20 4.67
N MET A 178 -6.31 0.89 4.63
CA MET A 178 -5.29 -0.14 4.83
C MET A 178 -4.22 -0.12 3.73
N ALA A 179 -4.60 0.15 2.48
CA ALA A 179 -3.65 0.26 1.37
C ALA A 179 -2.65 1.42 1.52
N GLY A 180 -2.99 2.44 2.32
CA GLY A 180 -2.10 3.55 2.66
C GLY A 180 -1.15 3.29 3.84
N MET A 181 -1.27 2.16 4.52
CA MET A 181 -0.45 1.86 5.69
C MET A 181 0.97 1.45 5.31
N THR A 182 1.94 1.86 6.14
CA THR A 182 3.26 1.23 6.16
C THR A 182 3.22 -0.04 7.01
N ASP A 183 4.20 -0.94 6.80
CA ASP A 183 4.31 -2.17 7.60
C ASP A 183 4.34 -1.89 9.11
N VAL A 184 5.12 -0.89 9.51
CA VAL A 184 5.23 -0.48 10.93
C VAL A 184 3.90 0.04 11.46
N TYR A 185 3.18 0.83 10.67
CA TYR A 185 1.88 1.36 11.07
C TYR A 185 0.85 0.24 11.25
N ALA A 186 0.80 -0.71 10.31
CA ALA A 186 -0.11 -1.85 10.42
C ALA A 186 0.17 -2.74 11.65
N LEU A 187 1.45 -2.97 11.98
CA LEU A 187 1.84 -3.71 13.18
C LEU A 187 1.42 -2.98 14.46
N ASN A 188 1.70 -1.69 14.56
CA ASN A 188 1.30 -0.88 15.71
C ASN A 188 -0.22 -0.82 15.85
N ALA A 189 -0.95 -0.67 14.74
CA ALA A 189 -2.40 -0.71 14.73
C ALA A 189 -2.96 -2.04 15.26
N PHE A 190 -2.38 -3.15 14.83
CA PHE A 190 -2.76 -4.48 15.30
C PHE A 190 -2.48 -4.65 16.80
N GLU A 191 -1.30 -4.24 17.29
CA GLU A 191 -0.97 -4.27 18.71
C GLU A 191 -1.92 -3.41 19.54
N GLU A 192 -2.29 -2.24 19.03
CA GLU A 192 -3.24 -1.32 19.70
C GLU A 192 -4.63 -1.93 19.78
N LEU A 193 -5.09 -2.60 18.72
CA LEU A 193 -6.39 -3.27 18.71
C LEU A 193 -6.47 -4.47 19.67
N LEU A 194 -5.33 -5.10 19.98
CA LEU A 194 -5.25 -6.20 20.94
C LEU A 194 -5.18 -5.76 22.42
N LYS A 195 -4.90 -4.49 22.69
CA LYS A 195 -4.90 -3.96 24.07
C LYS A 195 -6.33 -3.77 24.53
N CYS A 196 -6.74 -4.57 25.49
CA CYS A 196 -8.01 -4.46 26.20
C CYS A 196 -7.96 -3.37 27.27
#